data_6807a8414dc94ce812a58e876f8ccf27
#
_entry.id   6807a8414dc94ce812a58e876f8ccf27
#
_cell.length_a   1.000
_cell.length_b   1.000
_cell.length_c   1.000
_cell.angle_alpha   90.00
_cell.angle_beta   90.00
_cell.angle_gamma   90.00
#
_symmetry.space_group_name_H-M   'P 1'
#
loop_
_entity.id
_entity.type
_entity.pdbx_description
1 polymer ?
#
loop_
_entity_poly.entity_id
_entity_poly.type
_entity_poly.pdbx_seq_one_letter_code
_entity_poly.pdbx_strand_id
1 'polypeptide(L)'
;MLTFNLKHNRDFSSELKKARQVAEFAIRTRALSSKDVKQFGLKSIIANQILRKHSRNKKIKSVENINLTIPGKGIKVDREQMEIYIPSLKLTLTYGLRNDFEKVNQIEVDEQYAHVSVTIPEKPAIEPQTWLGVDRNTTGHIVVIANPQTGKVWKLGKKAEHIHRKYREIRRKLQRVKKYRLAKKIKKRESRIIMDLNHKVSRKIVKIAKEQNAGIKLEKLDGIRNNKKHSKSFNYGL
;
A
#
# COMPACT_ATOMS: atom_id res chain seq x y z
N MET A 1 4.68 5.46 9.51
CA MET A 1 3.54 6.11 8.83
C MET A 1 2.40 5.11 8.70
N LEU A 2 1.17 5.50 9.02
CA LEU A 2 -0.05 4.71 8.87
C LEU A 2 -1.04 5.49 8.02
N THR A 3 -1.86 4.80 7.22
CA THR A 3 -3.00 5.41 6.52
C THR A 3 -4.27 4.66 6.91
N PHE A 4 -5.30 5.39 7.28
CA PHE A 4 -6.63 4.84 7.56
C PHE A 4 -7.71 5.63 6.79
N ASN A 5 -8.84 4.99 6.58
CA ASN A 5 -9.91 5.54 5.76
C ASN A 5 -11.10 5.92 6.65
N LEU A 6 -11.57 7.14 6.48
CA LEU A 6 -12.79 7.64 7.10
C LEU A 6 -13.83 7.87 6.01
N LYS A 7 -15.02 7.32 6.20
CA LYS A 7 -16.12 7.57 5.28
C LYS A 7 -16.66 8.98 5.52
N HIS A 8 -16.87 9.74 4.45
CA HIS A 8 -17.58 11.02 4.50
C HIS A 8 -18.89 10.91 3.73
N ASN A 9 -19.88 11.70 4.15
CA ASN A 9 -21.21 11.69 3.54
C ASN A 9 -21.45 12.98 2.71
N ARG A 10 -20.36 13.54 2.14
CA ARG A 10 -20.43 14.75 1.31
C ARG A 10 -20.14 14.43 -0.15
N ASP A 11 -20.83 15.13 -1.02
CA ASP A 11 -20.55 15.10 -2.45
C ASP A 11 -19.44 16.11 -2.79
N PHE A 12 -18.34 15.61 -3.34
CA PHE A 12 -17.19 16.37 -3.84
C PHE A 12 -17.02 16.22 -5.35
N SER A 13 -18.05 15.79 -6.08
CA SER A 13 -17.96 15.55 -7.52
C SER A 13 -17.55 16.81 -8.29
N SER A 14 -18.03 18.00 -7.87
CA SER A 14 -17.64 19.29 -8.46
C SER A 14 -16.16 19.59 -8.25
N GLU A 15 -15.65 19.44 -7.02
CA GLU A 15 -14.25 19.67 -6.67
C GLU A 15 -13.33 18.65 -7.34
N LEU A 16 -13.72 17.39 -7.41
CA LEU A 16 -12.98 16.34 -8.11
C LEU A 16 -12.90 16.60 -9.61
N LYS A 17 -13.99 17.08 -10.23
CA LYS A 17 -14.00 17.50 -11.64
C LYS A 17 -13.03 18.65 -11.89
N LYS A 18 -13.06 19.70 -11.05
CA LYS A 18 -12.11 20.83 -11.10
C LYS A 18 -10.67 20.33 -10.90
N ALA A 19 -10.45 19.44 -9.94
CA ALA A 19 -9.15 18.84 -9.67
C ALA A 19 -8.60 18.09 -10.89
N ARG A 20 -9.45 17.36 -11.61
CA ARG A 20 -9.11 16.68 -12.86
C ARG A 20 -8.70 17.67 -13.95
N GLN A 21 -9.46 18.74 -14.15
CA GLN A 21 -9.12 19.79 -15.09
C GLN A 21 -7.76 20.45 -14.78
N VAL A 22 -7.49 20.72 -13.50
CA VAL A 22 -6.18 21.23 -13.05
C VAL A 22 -5.06 20.23 -13.34
N ALA A 23 -5.28 18.93 -13.11
CA ALA A 23 -4.27 17.91 -13.37
C ALA A 23 -3.98 17.73 -14.86
N GLU A 24 -5.00 17.72 -15.71
CA GLU A 24 -4.87 17.66 -17.18
C GLU A 24 -4.14 18.90 -17.72
N PHE A 25 -4.50 20.09 -17.23
CA PHE A 25 -3.80 21.32 -17.55
C PHE A 25 -2.34 21.27 -17.12
N ALA A 26 -2.07 20.78 -15.89
CA ALA A 26 -0.72 20.63 -15.35
C ALA A 26 0.17 19.67 -16.17
N ILE A 27 -0.39 18.58 -16.68
CA ILE A 27 0.34 17.64 -17.56
C ILE A 27 0.72 18.33 -18.86
N ARG A 28 -0.19 19.10 -19.45
CA ARG A 28 -0.02 19.75 -20.75
C ARG A 28 0.95 20.94 -20.67
N THR A 29 0.79 21.82 -19.69
CA THR A 29 1.51 23.10 -19.62
C THR A 29 2.73 23.09 -18.69
N ARG A 30 2.81 22.06 -17.82
CA ARG A 30 3.82 21.98 -16.75
C ARG A 30 3.78 23.17 -15.79
N ALA A 31 2.60 23.80 -15.63
CA ALA A 31 2.37 24.86 -14.67
C ALA A 31 2.78 24.44 -13.24
N LEU A 32 3.42 25.36 -12.50
CA LEU A 32 3.94 25.11 -11.16
C LEU A 32 3.23 25.92 -10.08
N SER A 33 2.53 26.99 -10.47
CA SER A 33 1.88 27.93 -9.55
C SER A 33 0.36 27.75 -9.57
N SER A 34 -0.26 27.83 -8.39
CA SER A 34 -1.73 27.87 -8.29
C SER A 34 -2.34 29.11 -8.93
N LYS A 35 -1.55 30.14 -9.21
CA LYS A 35 -2.01 31.32 -9.97
C LYS A 35 -2.37 30.96 -11.40
N ASP A 36 -1.59 30.05 -12.02
CA ASP A 36 -1.78 29.60 -13.42
C ASP A 36 -3.06 28.78 -13.63
N VAL A 37 -3.67 28.30 -12.54
CA VAL A 37 -4.86 27.45 -12.56
C VAL A 37 -6.05 28.06 -11.81
N LYS A 38 -5.99 29.36 -11.51
CA LYS A 38 -7.02 30.10 -10.76
C LYS A 38 -8.39 30.02 -11.45
N GLN A 39 -8.43 29.99 -12.79
CA GLN A 39 -9.64 29.92 -13.61
C GLN A 39 -10.50 28.67 -13.34
N PHE A 40 -9.89 27.57 -12.83
CA PHE A 40 -10.64 26.36 -12.51
C PHE A 40 -11.39 26.43 -11.16
N GLY A 41 -11.19 27.50 -10.37
CA GLY A 41 -11.90 27.74 -9.12
C GLY A 41 -11.64 26.71 -8.02
N LEU A 42 -10.50 26.03 -8.05
CA LEU A 42 -10.07 25.11 -6.98
C LEU A 42 -9.28 25.86 -5.92
N LYS A 43 -9.46 25.49 -4.63
CA LYS A 43 -8.70 26.10 -3.53
C LYS A 43 -7.20 25.91 -3.74
N SER A 44 -6.42 26.98 -3.57
CA SER A 44 -4.97 27.01 -3.87
C SER A 44 -4.17 25.92 -3.15
N ILE A 45 -4.55 25.58 -1.92
CA ILE A 45 -3.87 24.53 -1.15
C ILE A 45 -3.98 23.15 -1.83
N ILE A 46 -5.14 22.84 -2.42
CA ILE A 46 -5.39 21.60 -3.15
C ILE A 46 -4.74 21.66 -4.53
N ALA A 47 -4.93 22.78 -5.25
CA ALA A 47 -4.33 23.01 -6.56
C ALA A 47 -2.81 22.83 -6.54
N ASN A 48 -2.12 23.38 -5.54
CA ASN A 48 -0.68 23.23 -5.38
C ASN A 48 -0.22 21.77 -5.22
N GLN A 49 -1.00 20.91 -4.53
CA GLN A 49 -0.65 19.49 -4.41
C GLN A 49 -0.82 18.75 -5.73
N ILE A 50 -1.88 19.06 -6.47
CA ILE A 50 -2.13 18.49 -7.80
C ILE A 50 -1.01 18.90 -8.77
N LEU A 51 -0.62 20.17 -8.79
CA LEU A 51 0.48 20.67 -9.61
C LEU A 51 1.79 19.96 -9.27
N ARG A 52 2.12 19.81 -7.98
CA ARG A 52 3.30 19.06 -7.54
C ARG A 52 3.33 17.63 -8.06
N LYS A 53 2.19 16.94 -8.01
CA LYS A 53 2.05 15.52 -8.43
C LYS A 53 2.15 15.37 -9.95
N HIS A 54 1.51 16.24 -10.71
CA HIS A 54 1.32 16.08 -12.15
C HIS A 54 2.28 16.89 -13.02
N SER A 55 2.64 18.12 -12.64
CA SER A 55 3.58 18.95 -13.43
C SER A 55 5.02 18.44 -13.34
N ARG A 56 5.47 18.02 -12.16
CA ARG A 56 6.86 17.60 -11.94
C ARG A 56 7.16 16.20 -12.47
N ASN A 57 6.15 15.34 -12.56
CA ASN A 57 6.36 13.97 -13.01
C ASN A 57 6.14 13.83 -14.52
N LYS A 58 7.24 13.87 -15.29
CA LYS A 58 7.21 13.73 -16.76
C LYS A 58 6.67 12.38 -17.25
N LYS A 59 6.62 11.34 -16.40
CA LYS A 59 6.11 10.00 -16.76
C LYS A 59 4.59 9.95 -16.78
N ILE A 60 3.89 10.86 -16.10
CA ILE A 60 2.43 10.92 -16.10
C ILE A 60 1.96 11.57 -17.40
N LYS A 61 1.20 10.82 -18.20
CA LYS A 61 0.66 11.26 -19.51
C LYS A 61 -0.87 11.45 -19.48
N SER A 62 -1.56 10.84 -18.53
CA SER A 62 -3.02 10.90 -18.39
C SER A 62 -3.44 10.86 -16.94
N VAL A 63 -4.65 11.33 -16.66
CA VAL A 63 -5.26 11.32 -15.32
C VAL A 63 -6.35 10.26 -15.31
N GLU A 64 -6.11 9.13 -14.63
CA GLU A 64 -7.13 8.07 -14.48
C GLU A 64 -8.02 8.34 -13.26
N ASN A 65 -7.38 8.53 -12.09
CA ASN A 65 -8.07 8.83 -10.83
C ASN A 65 -7.42 10.05 -10.19
N ILE A 66 -8.24 10.90 -9.59
CA ILE A 66 -7.79 12.08 -8.88
C ILE A 66 -8.46 12.16 -7.52
N ASN A 67 -7.67 12.49 -6.49
CA ASN A 67 -8.15 12.76 -5.15
C ASN A 67 -7.82 14.21 -4.79
N LEU A 68 -8.65 14.82 -3.95
CA LEU A 68 -8.36 16.12 -3.36
C LEU A 68 -7.31 15.92 -2.27
N THR A 69 -6.06 16.31 -2.55
CA THR A 69 -4.95 16.15 -1.61
C THR A 69 -4.77 17.41 -0.79
N ILE A 70 -4.84 17.27 0.53
CA ILE A 70 -4.68 18.35 1.51
C ILE A 70 -3.46 18.03 2.37
N PRO A 71 -2.43 18.89 2.40
CA PRO A 71 -1.26 18.69 3.24
C PRO A 71 -1.58 18.96 4.72
N GLY A 72 -0.80 18.40 5.63
CA GLY A 72 -1.03 18.52 7.08
C GLY A 72 -1.22 19.95 7.60
N LYS A 73 -0.51 20.93 7.02
CA LYS A 73 -0.68 22.34 7.36
C LYS A 73 -2.08 22.92 7.06
N GLY A 74 -2.86 22.25 6.23
CA GLY A 74 -4.25 22.62 5.90
C GLY A 74 -5.30 21.89 6.70
N ILE A 75 -4.92 21.19 7.75
CA ILE A 75 -5.75 20.30 8.56
C ILE A 75 -5.66 20.75 10.02
N LYS A 76 -6.81 20.76 10.70
CA LYS A 76 -6.90 20.97 12.13
C LYS A 76 -7.33 19.67 12.79
N VAL A 77 -6.68 19.28 13.88
CA VAL A 77 -6.98 18.06 14.63
C VAL A 77 -7.40 18.46 16.02
N ASP A 78 -8.59 18.06 16.40
CA ASP A 78 -9.08 18.11 17.75
C ASP A 78 -8.96 16.69 18.36
N ARG A 79 -8.09 16.55 19.36
CA ARG A 79 -7.80 15.26 19.98
C ARG A 79 -8.82 14.92 21.08
N GLU A 80 -9.41 15.92 21.70
CA GLU A 80 -10.41 15.72 22.76
C GLU A 80 -11.72 15.21 22.18
N GLN A 81 -12.14 15.82 21.07
CA GLN A 81 -13.36 15.41 20.34
C GLN A 81 -13.12 14.30 19.33
N MET A 82 -11.85 13.86 19.12
CA MET A 82 -11.45 12.91 18.09
C MET A 82 -11.91 13.34 16.69
N GLU A 83 -11.73 14.61 16.36
CA GLU A 83 -12.16 15.20 15.10
C GLU A 83 -11.00 15.74 14.29
N ILE A 84 -11.15 15.63 12.97
CA ILE A 84 -10.25 16.21 11.98
C ILE A 84 -11.08 17.17 11.13
N TYR A 85 -10.73 18.45 11.18
CA TYR A 85 -11.37 19.48 10.39
C TYR A 85 -10.49 19.92 9.21
N ILE A 86 -11.07 19.95 8.02
CA ILE A 86 -10.43 20.35 6.76
C ILE A 86 -11.08 21.67 6.27
N PRO A 87 -10.51 22.84 6.60
CA PRO A 87 -11.12 24.14 6.29
C PRO A 87 -11.36 24.36 4.79
N SER A 88 -10.45 23.88 3.94
CA SER A 88 -10.53 24.04 2.49
C SER A 88 -11.75 23.35 1.88
N LEU A 89 -12.27 22.30 2.51
CA LEU A 89 -13.44 21.52 2.10
C LEU A 89 -14.64 21.71 3.03
N LYS A 90 -14.48 22.48 4.12
CA LYS A 90 -15.46 22.61 5.21
C LYS A 90 -15.93 21.23 5.71
N LEU A 91 -15.02 20.28 5.80
CA LEU A 91 -15.30 18.89 6.15
C LEU A 91 -14.75 18.57 7.54
N THR A 92 -15.64 18.08 8.42
CA THR A 92 -15.28 17.49 9.72
C THR A 92 -15.41 15.98 9.63
N LEU A 93 -14.43 15.26 10.15
CA LEU A 93 -14.36 13.80 10.16
C LEU A 93 -14.08 13.34 11.58
N THR A 94 -14.93 12.48 12.12
CA THR A 94 -14.69 11.82 13.40
C THR A 94 -13.85 10.57 13.19
N TYR A 95 -12.83 10.37 14.01
CA TYR A 95 -11.96 9.20 13.95
C TYR A 95 -11.94 8.45 15.28
N GLY A 96 -11.81 7.13 15.19
CA GLY A 96 -11.62 6.27 16.34
C GLY A 96 -10.35 5.46 16.16
N LEU A 97 -9.23 5.92 16.71
CA LEU A 97 -7.98 5.19 16.69
C LEU A 97 -7.65 4.67 18.08
N ARG A 98 -7.31 3.38 18.16
CA ARG A 98 -6.81 2.77 19.40
C ARG A 98 -5.38 3.21 19.72
N ASN A 99 -4.63 3.67 18.74
CA ASN A 99 -3.27 4.16 18.89
C ASN A 99 -3.23 5.65 18.61
N ASP A 100 -2.57 6.38 19.47
CA ASP A 100 -2.31 7.79 19.26
C ASP A 100 -1.35 8.02 18.09
N PHE A 101 -1.48 9.16 17.42
CA PHE A 101 -0.58 9.57 16.35
C PHE A 101 0.00 10.96 16.66
N GLU A 102 1.23 11.22 16.21
CA GLU A 102 1.89 12.50 16.45
C GLU A 102 1.28 13.61 15.63
N LYS A 103 1.13 13.37 14.33
CA LYS A 103 0.61 14.37 13.38
C LYS A 103 -0.08 13.74 12.18
N VAL A 104 -0.98 14.49 11.58
CA VAL A 104 -1.53 14.20 10.26
C VAL A 104 -0.59 14.77 9.21
N ASN A 105 -0.10 13.94 8.29
CA ASN A 105 0.81 14.34 7.22
C ASN A 105 0.05 14.91 6.03
N GLN A 106 -0.98 14.20 5.60
CA GLN A 106 -1.89 14.60 4.52
C GLN A 106 -3.21 13.84 4.59
N ILE A 107 -4.21 14.37 3.92
CA ILE A 107 -5.48 13.69 3.65
C ILE A 107 -5.74 13.72 2.16
N GLU A 108 -6.12 12.58 1.61
CA GLU A 108 -6.63 12.46 0.24
C GLU A 108 -8.11 12.12 0.28
N VAL A 109 -8.95 12.96 -0.33
CA VAL A 109 -10.41 12.78 -0.36
C VAL A 109 -10.81 12.34 -1.76
N ASP A 110 -11.45 11.18 -1.85
CA ASP A 110 -12.12 10.67 -3.05
C ASP A 110 -13.64 10.88 -2.98
N GLU A 111 -14.44 10.13 -3.76
CA GLU A 111 -15.89 10.24 -3.79
C GLU A 111 -16.58 9.77 -2.50
N GLN A 112 -15.96 8.87 -1.74
CA GLN A 112 -16.57 8.19 -0.59
C GLN A 112 -15.75 8.27 0.69
N TYR A 113 -14.42 8.33 0.57
CA TYR A 113 -13.50 8.20 1.69
C TYR A 113 -12.49 9.35 1.75
N ALA A 114 -12.12 9.68 2.97
CA ALA A 114 -10.93 10.46 3.28
C ALA A 114 -9.83 9.52 3.77
N HIS A 115 -8.73 9.43 3.03
CA HIS A 115 -7.55 8.63 3.34
C HIS A 115 -6.59 9.48 4.17
N VAL A 116 -6.54 9.23 5.47
CA VAL A 116 -5.77 10.02 6.43
C VAL A 116 -4.42 9.36 6.66
N SER A 117 -3.35 10.03 6.25
CA SER A 117 -1.97 9.57 6.49
C SER A 117 -1.39 10.26 7.72
N VAL A 118 -0.97 9.47 8.71
CA VAL A 118 -0.45 9.93 9.99
C VAL A 118 0.95 9.41 10.29
N THR A 119 1.68 10.14 11.10
CA THR A 119 2.90 9.64 11.75
C THR A 119 2.53 9.07 13.11
N ILE A 120 2.96 7.84 13.36
CA ILE A 120 2.82 7.18 14.66
C ILE A 120 4.14 7.36 15.40
N PRO A 121 4.12 7.58 16.75
CA PRO A 121 5.33 7.61 17.54
C PRO A 121 6.14 6.32 17.34
N GLU A 122 7.43 6.48 17.14
CA GLU A 122 8.33 5.33 17.04
C GLU A 122 8.42 4.66 18.42
N LYS A 123 8.09 3.40 18.47
CA LYS A 123 8.35 2.60 19.66
C LYS A 123 9.86 2.42 19.79
N PRO A 124 10.42 2.47 21.02
CA PRO A 124 11.83 2.22 21.22
C PRO A 124 12.20 0.86 20.61
N ALA A 125 13.33 0.82 19.93
CA ALA A 125 13.85 -0.41 19.36
C ALA A 125 14.11 -1.41 20.50
N ILE A 126 13.61 -2.62 20.36
CA ILE A 126 13.88 -3.69 21.32
C ILE A 126 15.22 -4.29 20.93
N GLU A 127 16.18 -4.29 21.84
CA GLU A 127 17.44 -5.02 21.66
C GLU A 127 17.17 -6.53 21.79
N PRO A 128 17.35 -7.31 20.72
CA PRO A 128 17.04 -8.73 20.77
C PRO A 128 18.13 -9.50 21.51
N GLN A 129 17.73 -10.44 22.37
CA GLN A 129 18.65 -11.34 23.06
C GLN A 129 19.22 -12.44 22.15
N THR A 130 18.49 -12.76 21.08
CA THR A 130 18.86 -13.80 20.12
C THR A 130 18.39 -13.45 18.72
N TRP A 131 18.75 -14.25 17.73
CA TRP A 131 18.38 -14.02 16.34
C TRP A 131 17.72 -15.26 15.74
N LEU A 132 16.63 -15.05 15.02
CA LEU A 132 15.99 -16.07 14.18
C LEU A 132 16.45 -15.90 12.74
N GLY A 133 17.00 -16.97 12.17
CA GLY A 133 17.24 -17.05 10.73
C GLY A 133 15.93 -17.36 10.00
N VAL A 134 15.60 -16.59 8.98
CA VAL A 134 14.36 -16.77 8.19
C VAL A 134 14.75 -16.93 6.73
N ASP A 135 14.54 -18.14 6.21
CA ASP A 135 14.78 -18.51 4.82
C ASP A 135 13.46 -18.57 4.04
N ARG A 136 13.46 -17.99 2.83
CA ARG A 136 12.30 -17.98 1.93
C ARG A 136 12.47 -19.02 0.82
N ASN A 137 11.44 -19.84 0.65
CA ASN A 137 11.46 -20.91 -0.33
C ASN A 137 10.36 -20.73 -1.39
N THR A 138 10.65 -21.16 -2.62
CA THR A 138 9.71 -21.16 -3.73
C THR A 138 8.94 -22.47 -3.87
N THR A 139 9.38 -23.52 -3.18
CA THR A 139 8.79 -24.86 -3.17
C THR A 139 8.56 -25.33 -1.74
N GLY A 140 7.53 -26.16 -1.54
CA GLY A 140 7.18 -26.69 -0.23
C GLY A 140 6.61 -25.64 0.73
N HIS A 141 7.37 -25.29 1.76
CA HIS A 141 6.98 -24.25 2.71
C HIS A 141 7.48 -22.90 2.24
N ILE A 142 6.65 -21.85 2.29
CA ILE A 142 7.07 -20.49 1.90
C ILE A 142 8.27 -20.01 2.73
N VAL A 143 8.28 -20.38 4.01
CA VAL A 143 9.28 -19.90 4.96
C VAL A 143 9.67 -21.03 5.90
N VAL A 144 10.97 -21.10 6.16
CA VAL A 144 11.58 -21.88 7.25
C VAL A 144 12.23 -20.90 8.21
N ILE A 145 11.95 -21.04 9.50
CA ILE A 145 12.52 -20.21 10.57
C ILE A 145 13.34 -21.14 11.45
N ALA A 146 14.54 -20.74 11.81
CA ALA A 146 15.38 -21.48 12.74
C ALA A 146 15.89 -20.56 13.86
N ASN A 147 15.90 -21.08 15.08
CA ASN A 147 16.60 -20.47 16.21
C ASN A 147 17.90 -21.26 16.43
N PRO A 148 19.07 -20.68 16.14
CA PRO A 148 20.36 -21.41 16.25
C PRO A 148 20.73 -21.72 17.68
N GLN A 149 20.24 -20.97 18.67
CA GLN A 149 20.55 -21.23 20.09
C GLN A 149 19.78 -22.42 20.65
N THR A 150 18.48 -22.55 20.26
CA THR A 150 17.61 -23.60 20.79
C THR A 150 17.46 -24.80 19.87
N GLY A 151 17.93 -24.71 18.62
CA GLY A 151 17.71 -25.71 17.57
C GLY A 151 16.28 -25.83 17.07
N LYS A 152 15.36 -24.99 17.55
CA LYS A 152 13.95 -25.02 17.13
C LYS A 152 13.78 -24.56 15.68
N VAL A 153 12.97 -25.32 14.92
CA VAL A 153 12.68 -25.02 13.51
C VAL A 153 11.16 -24.96 13.31
N TRP A 154 10.69 -23.91 12.62
CA TRP A 154 9.29 -23.76 12.22
C TRP A 154 9.18 -23.69 10.70
N LYS A 155 8.25 -24.43 10.12
CA LYS A 155 7.98 -24.48 8.70
C LYS A 155 6.59 -23.91 8.44
N LEU A 156 6.48 -22.83 7.66
CA LEU A 156 5.23 -22.10 7.44
C LEU A 156 4.85 -22.05 5.95
N GLY A 157 3.55 -21.95 5.69
CA GLY A 157 3.02 -21.65 4.36
C GLY A 157 2.96 -22.82 3.37
N LYS A 158 2.97 -24.08 3.81
CA LYS A 158 2.87 -25.28 2.95
C LYS A 158 1.74 -25.21 1.90
N LYS A 159 0.63 -24.54 2.20
CA LYS A 159 -0.53 -24.44 1.30
C LYS A 159 -0.26 -23.66 0.01
N ALA A 160 0.78 -22.84 -0.05
CA ALA A 160 1.06 -21.98 -1.22
C ALA A 160 1.35 -22.80 -2.47
N GLU A 161 2.16 -23.84 -2.36
CA GLU A 161 2.50 -24.72 -3.50
C GLU A 161 1.24 -25.35 -4.10
N HIS A 162 0.35 -25.86 -3.24
CA HIS A 162 -0.93 -26.43 -3.68
C HIS A 162 -1.80 -25.41 -4.41
N ILE A 163 -1.88 -24.17 -3.89
CA ILE A 163 -2.62 -23.06 -4.50
C ILE A 163 -2.03 -22.77 -5.89
N HIS A 164 -0.72 -22.58 -5.99
CA HIS A 164 -0.05 -22.30 -7.26
C HIS A 164 -0.29 -23.41 -8.29
N ARG A 165 -0.17 -24.68 -7.91
CA ARG A 165 -0.40 -25.83 -8.79
C ARG A 165 -1.86 -25.85 -9.29
N LYS A 166 -2.85 -25.75 -8.38
CA LYS A 166 -4.27 -25.71 -8.72
C LYS A 166 -4.60 -24.58 -9.71
N TYR A 167 -4.17 -23.36 -9.41
CA TYR A 167 -4.47 -22.20 -10.26
C TYR A 167 -3.72 -22.23 -11.59
N ARG A 168 -2.53 -22.82 -11.66
CA ARG A 168 -1.78 -23.07 -12.89
C ARG A 168 -2.58 -24.02 -13.82
N GLU A 169 -3.11 -25.10 -13.29
CA GLU A 169 -3.92 -26.04 -14.07
C GLU A 169 -5.20 -25.40 -14.61
N ILE A 170 -5.92 -24.64 -13.76
CA ILE A 170 -7.12 -23.92 -14.20
C ILE A 170 -6.77 -22.94 -15.35
N ARG A 171 -5.68 -22.18 -15.22
CA ARG A 171 -5.25 -21.25 -16.30
C ARG A 171 -4.89 -22.00 -17.57
N ARG A 172 -4.19 -23.13 -17.50
CA ARG A 172 -3.87 -23.96 -18.68
C ARG A 172 -5.13 -24.43 -19.39
N LYS A 173 -6.14 -24.91 -18.66
CA LYS A 173 -7.44 -25.32 -19.23
C LYS A 173 -8.13 -24.14 -19.94
N LEU A 174 -8.19 -22.98 -19.30
CA LEU A 174 -8.82 -21.77 -19.86
C LEU A 174 -8.07 -21.26 -21.12
N GLN A 175 -6.75 -21.37 -21.15
CA GLN A 175 -5.93 -20.97 -22.30
C GLN A 175 -6.15 -21.92 -23.50
N ARG A 176 -6.27 -23.23 -23.27
CA ARG A 176 -6.59 -24.21 -24.33
C ARG A 176 -7.92 -23.89 -25.02
N VAL A 177 -8.92 -23.43 -24.27
CA VAL A 177 -10.23 -23.01 -24.82
C VAL A 177 -10.30 -21.51 -25.14
N LYS A 178 -9.14 -20.84 -25.30
CA LYS A 178 -8.98 -19.44 -25.68
C LYS A 178 -9.72 -18.41 -24.79
N LYS A 179 -10.10 -18.78 -23.54
CA LYS A 179 -10.79 -17.90 -22.57
C LYS A 179 -9.80 -17.01 -21.81
N TYR A 180 -9.04 -16.17 -22.49
CA TYR A 180 -7.93 -15.37 -21.93
C TYR A 180 -8.38 -14.36 -20.87
N ARG A 181 -9.57 -13.74 -21.03
CA ARG A 181 -10.11 -12.79 -20.03
C ARG A 181 -10.35 -13.48 -18.67
N LEU A 182 -10.89 -14.72 -18.69
CA LEU A 182 -11.09 -15.52 -17.48
C LEU A 182 -9.76 -15.97 -16.90
N ALA A 183 -8.80 -16.39 -17.71
CA ALA A 183 -7.45 -16.74 -17.23
C ALA A 183 -6.78 -15.56 -16.50
N LYS A 184 -6.97 -14.31 -16.98
CA LYS A 184 -6.48 -13.09 -16.31
C LYS A 184 -7.19 -12.84 -14.95
N LYS A 185 -8.52 -13.05 -14.87
CA LYS A 185 -9.28 -12.97 -13.61
C LYS A 185 -8.79 -14.00 -12.58
N ILE A 186 -8.57 -15.24 -13.02
CA ILE A 186 -8.06 -16.32 -12.19
C ILE A 186 -6.66 -16.02 -11.66
N LYS A 187 -5.76 -15.46 -12.47
CA LYS A 187 -4.44 -15.00 -12.03
C LYS A 187 -4.54 -13.94 -10.92
N LYS A 188 -5.43 -12.96 -11.07
CA LYS A 188 -5.65 -11.93 -10.04
C LYS A 188 -6.21 -12.51 -8.73
N ARG A 189 -7.08 -13.54 -8.82
CA ARG A 189 -7.62 -14.24 -7.64
C ARG A 189 -6.53 -15.01 -6.92
N GLU A 190 -5.69 -15.75 -7.64
CA GLU A 190 -4.54 -16.46 -7.09
C GLU A 190 -3.61 -15.50 -6.33
N SER A 191 -3.23 -14.39 -6.98
CA SER A 191 -2.36 -13.39 -6.37
C SER A 191 -2.92 -12.85 -5.05
N ARG A 192 -4.24 -12.59 -4.96
CA ARG A 192 -4.86 -12.14 -3.71
C ARG A 192 -4.82 -13.19 -2.60
N ILE A 193 -5.05 -14.46 -2.94
CA ILE A 193 -5.00 -15.56 -1.96
C ILE A 193 -3.56 -15.75 -1.43
N ILE A 194 -2.57 -15.71 -2.32
CA ILE A 194 -1.17 -15.82 -1.93
C ILE A 194 -0.73 -14.61 -1.09
N MET A 195 -1.17 -13.40 -1.43
CA MET A 195 -0.89 -12.19 -0.65
C MET A 195 -1.47 -12.30 0.78
N ASP A 196 -2.71 -12.76 0.94
CA ASP A 196 -3.31 -13.01 2.25
C ASP A 196 -2.52 -14.07 3.05
N LEU A 197 -2.12 -15.15 2.38
CA LEU A 197 -1.29 -16.19 3.00
C LEU A 197 0.07 -15.63 3.45
N ASN A 198 0.72 -14.81 2.61
CA ASN A 198 1.99 -14.17 2.96
C ASN A 198 1.85 -13.24 4.16
N HIS A 199 0.76 -12.46 4.25
CA HIS A 199 0.48 -11.63 5.43
C HIS A 199 0.30 -12.47 6.70
N LYS A 200 -0.41 -13.61 6.60
CA LYS A 200 -0.58 -14.55 7.74
C LYS A 200 0.75 -15.13 8.18
N VAL A 201 1.58 -15.53 7.22
CA VAL A 201 2.94 -16.07 7.49
C VAL A 201 3.80 -15.00 8.14
N SER A 202 3.85 -13.78 7.60
CA SER A 202 4.63 -12.66 8.16
C SER A 202 4.22 -12.34 9.60
N ARG A 203 2.91 -12.29 9.89
CA ARG A 203 2.43 -12.10 11.27
C ARG A 203 2.91 -13.21 12.20
N LYS A 204 2.92 -14.46 11.72
CA LYS A 204 3.37 -15.60 12.53
C LYS A 204 4.87 -15.55 12.78
N ILE A 205 5.69 -15.11 11.81
CA ILE A 205 7.13 -14.88 11.99
C ILE A 205 7.35 -13.85 13.11
N VAL A 206 6.70 -12.70 13.03
CA VAL A 206 6.81 -11.65 14.05
C VAL A 206 6.33 -12.12 15.42
N LYS A 207 5.27 -12.93 15.48
CA LYS A 207 4.77 -13.51 16.73
C LYS A 207 5.84 -14.43 17.36
N ILE A 208 6.40 -15.34 16.59
CA ILE A 208 7.48 -16.24 17.05
C ILE A 208 8.69 -15.43 17.53
N ALA A 209 9.11 -14.39 16.79
CA ALA A 209 10.23 -13.55 17.18
C ALA A 209 9.97 -12.85 18.51
N LYS A 210 8.76 -12.31 18.73
CA LYS A 210 8.36 -11.69 19.99
C LYS A 210 8.35 -12.71 21.16
N GLU A 211 7.79 -13.89 20.95
CA GLU A 211 7.73 -14.96 21.95
C GLU A 211 9.14 -15.44 22.36
N GLN A 212 10.12 -15.35 21.46
CA GLN A 212 11.50 -15.74 21.69
C GLN A 212 12.40 -14.55 22.10
N ASN A 213 11.85 -13.33 22.22
CA ASN A 213 12.61 -12.08 22.42
C ASN A 213 13.78 -11.96 21.43
N ALA A 214 13.52 -12.29 20.15
CA ALA A 214 14.53 -12.48 19.12
C ALA A 214 14.39 -11.44 18.00
N GLY A 215 15.53 -11.03 17.47
CA GLY A 215 15.61 -10.31 16.20
C GLY A 215 15.40 -11.26 15.01
N ILE A 216 15.06 -10.70 13.84
CA ILE A 216 14.83 -11.46 12.61
C ILE A 216 15.95 -11.14 11.63
N LYS A 217 16.67 -12.18 11.16
CA LYS A 217 17.61 -12.09 10.05
C LYS A 217 17.00 -12.71 8.80
N LEU A 218 16.90 -11.92 7.74
CA LEU A 218 16.42 -12.34 6.43
C LEU A 218 17.57 -12.38 5.44
N GLU A 219 17.49 -13.31 4.50
CA GLU A 219 18.40 -13.35 3.37
C GLU A 219 18.20 -12.13 2.47
N LYS A 220 19.31 -11.55 1.98
CA LYS A 220 19.27 -10.45 1.02
C LYS A 220 19.07 -11.02 -0.39
N LEU A 221 17.88 -10.83 -0.94
CA LEU A 221 17.47 -11.38 -2.23
C LEU A 221 17.63 -10.40 -3.41
N ASP A 222 18.56 -9.45 -3.30
CA ASP A 222 18.79 -8.46 -4.35
C ASP A 222 19.33 -9.11 -5.64
N GLY A 223 18.77 -8.74 -6.77
CA GLY A 223 19.25 -9.19 -8.08
C GLY A 223 18.82 -10.59 -8.52
N ILE A 224 18.18 -11.40 -7.67
CA ILE A 224 17.79 -12.78 -8.02
C ILE A 224 16.89 -12.83 -9.27
N ARG A 225 15.96 -11.88 -9.42
CA ARG A 225 15.07 -11.81 -10.60
C ARG A 225 15.76 -11.38 -11.87
N ASN A 226 16.91 -10.74 -11.79
CA ASN A 226 17.69 -10.26 -12.94
C ASN A 226 18.59 -11.36 -13.51
N ASN A 227 18.72 -12.47 -12.80
CA ASN A 227 19.55 -13.59 -13.26
C ASN A 227 18.77 -14.44 -14.27
N LYS A 228 19.17 -14.36 -15.57
CA LYS A 228 18.56 -15.12 -16.67
C LYS A 228 18.74 -16.64 -16.57
N LYS A 229 19.58 -17.11 -15.65
CA LYS A 229 19.87 -18.54 -15.44
C LYS A 229 18.76 -19.32 -14.72
N HIS A 230 17.81 -18.64 -14.10
CA HIS A 230 16.72 -19.32 -13.39
C HIS A 230 15.54 -19.66 -14.29
N SER A 231 14.89 -20.80 -14.03
CA SER A 231 13.72 -21.24 -14.76
C SER A 231 12.54 -20.27 -14.57
N LYS A 232 11.63 -20.23 -15.58
CA LYS A 232 10.40 -19.42 -15.50
C LYS A 232 9.54 -19.78 -14.27
N SER A 233 9.57 -21.04 -13.82
CA SER A 233 8.83 -21.48 -12.63
C SER A 233 9.42 -20.93 -11.34
N PHE A 234 10.73 -20.84 -11.23
CA PHE A 234 11.41 -20.23 -10.10
C PHE A 234 11.09 -18.73 -9.99
N ASN A 235 11.24 -17.99 -11.09
CA ASN A 235 10.93 -16.56 -11.15
C ASN A 235 9.45 -16.24 -10.91
N TYR A 236 8.55 -17.22 -11.10
CA TYR A 236 7.13 -17.07 -10.81
C TYR A 236 6.82 -17.20 -9.31
N GLY A 237 7.63 -17.96 -8.58
CA GLY A 237 7.47 -18.20 -7.13
C GLY A 237 8.07 -17.09 -6.24
N LEU A 238 8.98 -16.28 -6.79
CA LEU A 238 9.58 -15.10 -6.15
C LEU A 238 8.66 -13.89 -6.24
#